data_87ab03d6bee33999d29d71c4d2c303cb
#
_entry.id   87ab03d6bee33999d29d71c4d2c303cb
#
_cell.length_a   1.000
_cell.length_b   1.000
_cell.length_c   1.000
_cell.angle_alpha   90.00
_cell.angle_beta   90.00
_cell.angle_gamma   90.00
#
_symmetry.space_group_name_H-M   'P 1'
#
loop_
_entity.id
_entity.type
_entity.pdbx_description
1 polymer ?
#
loop_
_entity_poly.entity_id
_entity_poly.type
_entity_poly.pdbx_seq_one_letter_code
_entity_poly.pdbx_strand_id
1 'polypeptide(L)'
;MAETHTVKSPLPGIFYRRPSPDAHPYVEEGKHLKAGATIGLVEVMKSFHEVPADEEGIALRFLVEDEEPVQIGQDLLELGP
;
A
#
# COMPACT_ATOMS: atom_id res chain seq x y z
N MET A 1 -6.79 23.86 -4.28
CA MET A 1 -7.24 22.56 -4.78
C MET A 1 -6.43 21.46 -4.14
N ALA A 2 -7.12 20.45 -3.61
CA ALA A 2 -6.42 19.36 -2.96
C ALA A 2 -5.75 18.48 -4.01
N GLU A 3 -4.52 18.11 -3.75
CA GLU A 3 -3.77 17.21 -4.63
C GLU A 3 -3.70 15.83 -4.01
N THR A 4 -3.78 14.81 -4.84
CA THR A 4 -3.61 13.45 -4.38
C THR A 4 -2.27 12.93 -4.84
N HIS A 5 -1.79 11.91 -4.14
CA HIS A 5 -0.52 11.27 -4.41
C HIS A 5 -0.73 9.77 -4.33
N THR A 6 -0.06 9.00 -5.17
CA THR A 6 -0.20 7.55 -5.11
C THR A 6 1.09 6.92 -4.59
N VAL A 7 0.92 5.92 -3.74
CA VAL A 7 2.02 5.06 -3.30
C VAL A 7 2.14 3.94 -4.32
N LYS A 8 3.35 3.78 -4.87
CA LYS A 8 3.59 2.82 -5.94
C LYS A 8 4.32 1.60 -5.42
N SER A 9 4.11 0.48 -6.10
CA SER A 9 4.80 -0.75 -5.74
C SER A 9 6.27 -0.64 -6.10
N PRO A 10 7.18 -0.93 -5.16
CA PRO A 10 8.61 -0.91 -5.45
C PRO A 10 9.08 -2.18 -6.18
N LEU A 11 8.24 -3.22 -6.20
CA LEU A 11 8.62 -4.53 -6.74
C LEU A 11 7.43 -5.15 -7.48
N PRO A 12 7.69 -6.01 -8.46
CA PRO A 12 6.62 -6.84 -9.02
C PRO A 12 6.37 -8.04 -8.10
N GLY A 13 5.13 -8.42 -7.91
CA GLY A 13 4.79 -9.55 -7.05
C GLY A 13 3.32 -9.58 -6.72
N ILE A 14 3.00 -10.16 -5.58
CA ILE A 14 1.61 -10.21 -5.10
C ILE A 14 1.47 -9.25 -3.94
N PHE A 15 0.47 -8.36 -4.03
CA PHE A 15 0.24 -7.36 -3.01
C PHE A 15 -0.70 -7.90 -1.92
N TYR A 16 -0.33 -7.68 -0.66
CA TYR A 16 -1.15 -8.05 0.49
C TYR A 16 -1.39 -6.81 1.35
N ARG A 17 -2.64 -6.60 1.75
CA ARG A 17 -3.00 -5.48 2.60
C ARG A 17 -2.73 -5.78 4.08
N ARG A 18 -2.54 -7.04 4.43
CA ARG A 18 -2.36 -7.49 5.82
C ARG A 18 -1.23 -8.52 5.88
N PRO A 19 -0.58 -8.65 7.06
CA PRO A 19 0.54 -9.57 7.18
C PRO A 19 0.14 -11.05 7.17
N SER A 20 -1.11 -11.34 7.49
CA SER A 20 -1.64 -12.70 7.44
C SER A 20 -3.14 -12.64 7.28
N PRO A 21 -3.80 -13.74 6.87
CA PRO A 21 -5.26 -13.73 6.68
C PRO A 21 -6.04 -13.37 7.93
N ASP A 22 -5.49 -13.64 9.10
CA ASP A 22 -6.18 -13.36 10.37
C ASP A 22 -5.86 -11.99 10.94
N ALA A 23 -4.95 -11.25 10.33
CA ALA A 23 -4.51 -9.97 10.87
C ALA A 23 -5.35 -8.83 10.31
N HIS A 24 -5.35 -7.71 11.03
CA HIS A 24 -5.94 -6.49 10.51
C HIS A 24 -5.09 -5.95 9.36
N PRO A 25 -5.69 -5.24 8.39
CA PRO A 25 -4.91 -4.56 7.37
C PRO A 25 -3.94 -3.57 8.01
N TYR A 26 -2.80 -3.36 7.35
CA TYR A 26 -1.86 -2.33 7.82
C TYR A 26 -2.50 -0.95 7.84
N VAL A 27 -3.38 -0.68 6.88
CA VAL A 27 -4.01 0.62 6.71
C VAL A 27 -5.48 0.42 6.41
N GLU A 28 -6.32 1.22 7.05
CA GLU A 28 -7.73 1.29 6.72
C GLU A 28 -7.98 2.61 6.00
N GLU A 29 -8.86 2.59 5.02
CA GLU A 29 -9.22 3.81 4.29
C GLU A 29 -9.81 4.83 5.25
N GLY A 30 -9.42 6.08 5.05
CA GLY A 30 -9.82 7.18 5.92
C GLY A 30 -8.84 7.52 7.02
N LYS A 31 -7.80 6.70 7.21
CA LYS A 31 -6.82 6.92 8.28
C LYS A 31 -5.67 7.79 7.79
N HIS A 32 -5.15 8.58 8.72
CA HIS A 32 -3.97 9.40 8.47
C HIS A 32 -2.71 8.54 8.60
N LEU A 33 -1.81 8.67 7.66
CA LEU A 33 -0.53 7.95 7.63
C LEU A 33 0.62 8.92 7.67
N LYS A 34 1.67 8.54 8.38
CA LYS A 34 2.93 9.26 8.33
C LYS A 34 3.82 8.68 7.26
N ALA A 35 4.72 9.49 6.73
CA ALA A 35 5.73 8.99 5.80
C ALA A 35 6.51 7.86 6.47
N GLY A 36 6.74 6.77 5.75
CA GLY A 36 7.40 5.59 6.28
C GLY A 36 6.48 4.54 6.86
N ALA A 37 5.18 4.87 7.04
CA ALA A 37 4.22 3.88 7.54
C ALA A 37 4.03 2.76 6.52
N THR A 38 3.99 1.52 6.97
CA THR A 38 3.78 0.38 6.08
C THR A 38 2.34 0.35 5.62
N ILE A 39 2.12 0.28 4.30
CA ILE A 39 0.78 0.22 3.74
C ILE A 39 0.37 -1.19 3.33
N GLY A 40 1.33 -2.08 3.16
CA GLY A 40 1.09 -3.45 2.77
C GLY A 40 2.39 -4.17 2.51
N LEU A 41 2.27 -5.37 1.94
CA LEU A 41 3.43 -6.20 1.60
C LEU A 41 3.36 -6.56 0.13
N VAL A 42 4.53 -6.75 -0.48
CA VAL A 42 4.63 -7.37 -1.80
C VAL A 42 5.45 -8.63 -1.63
N GLU A 43 4.88 -9.76 -2.05
CA GLU A 43 5.57 -11.04 -2.01
C GLU A 43 6.26 -11.28 -3.35
N VAL A 44 7.56 -11.56 -3.28
CA VAL A 44 8.36 -11.93 -4.44
C VAL A 44 9.09 -13.21 -4.08
N MET A 45 8.76 -14.31 -4.78
CA MET A 45 9.42 -15.60 -4.57
C MET A 45 9.48 -16.02 -3.09
N LYS A 46 8.32 -15.91 -2.41
CA LYS A 46 8.17 -16.26 -0.99
C LYS A 46 8.89 -15.33 -0.02
N SER A 47 9.42 -14.22 -0.51
CA SER A 47 9.98 -13.17 0.34
C SER A 47 8.98 -12.03 0.41
N PHE A 48 8.72 -11.52 1.61
CA PHE A 48 7.75 -10.44 1.82
C PHE A 48 8.49 -9.13 2.06
N HIS A 49 8.09 -8.10 1.31
CA HIS A 49 8.72 -6.79 1.40
C HIS A 49 7.68 -5.76 1.78
N GLU A 50 7.94 -5.01 2.84
CA GLU A 50 7.03 -3.96 3.26
C GLU A 50 7.05 -2.82 2.26
N VAL A 51 5.87 -2.26 2.01
CA VAL A 51 5.73 -1.09 1.15
C VAL A 51 5.46 0.11 2.05
N PRO A 52 6.39 1.05 2.16
CA PRO A 52 6.17 2.23 2.99
C PRO A 52 5.47 3.33 2.21
N ALA A 53 4.70 4.14 2.93
CA ALA A 53 4.18 5.37 2.36
C ALA A 53 5.36 6.32 2.17
N ASP A 54 5.48 6.92 1.00
CA ASP A 54 6.58 7.85 0.71
C ASP A 54 6.25 9.28 1.11
N GLU A 55 5.00 9.56 1.44
CA GLU A 55 4.56 10.86 1.93
C GLU A 55 3.51 10.68 2.99
N GLU A 56 3.34 11.71 3.81
CA GLU A 56 2.27 11.75 4.79
C GLU A 56 0.96 12.12 4.10
N GLY A 57 -0.16 11.54 4.54
CA GLY A 57 -1.46 11.87 3.99
C GLY A 57 -2.55 10.99 4.54
N ILE A 58 -3.77 11.23 4.05
CA ILE A 58 -4.94 10.42 4.41
C ILE A 58 -5.08 9.30 3.37
N ALA A 59 -5.24 8.08 3.83
CA ALA A 59 -5.46 6.95 2.94
C ALA A 59 -6.87 7.07 2.35
N LEU A 60 -6.96 7.45 1.08
CA LEU A 60 -8.25 7.67 0.43
C LEU A 60 -8.86 6.37 -0.05
N ARG A 61 -8.09 5.60 -0.81
CA ARG A 61 -8.56 4.31 -1.29
C ARG A 61 -7.39 3.49 -1.82
N PHE A 62 -7.54 2.18 -1.73
CA PHE A 62 -6.63 1.27 -2.42
C PHE A 62 -7.05 1.15 -3.88
N LEU A 63 -6.06 1.09 -4.75
CA LEU A 63 -6.28 0.98 -6.19
C LEU A 63 -6.07 -0.46 -6.67
N VAL A 64 -5.72 -1.35 -5.77
CA VAL A 64 -5.56 -2.78 -6.02
C VAL A 64 -6.24 -3.54 -4.90
N GLU A 65 -6.57 -4.79 -5.15
CA GLU A 65 -7.20 -5.64 -4.16
C GLU A 65 -6.15 -6.46 -3.41
N ASP A 66 -6.55 -6.98 -2.25
CA ASP A 66 -5.71 -7.90 -1.49
C ASP A 66 -5.40 -9.11 -2.36
N GLU A 67 -4.15 -9.58 -2.32
CA GLU A 67 -3.69 -10.74 -3.07
C GLU A 67 -3.70 -10.55 -4.59
N GLU A 68 -3.66 -9.31 -5.04
CA GLU A 68 -3.64 -9.02 -6.47
C GLU A 68 -2.20 -8.98 -6.98
N PRO A 69 -1.93 -9.55 -8.18
CA PRO A 69 -0.61 -9.39 -8.80
C PRO A 69 -0.38 -7.94 -9.18
N VAL A 70 0.80 -7.41 -8.86
CA VAL A 70 1.15 -6.04 -9.17
C VAL A 70 2.50 -5.99 -9.87
N GLN A 71 2.72 -4.90 -10.61
CA GLN A 71 3.98 -4.67 -11.30
C GLN A 71 4.73 -3.53 -10.62
N ILE A 72 6.03 -3.46 -10.87
CA ILE A 72 6.85 -2.37 -10.35
C ILE A 72 6.29 -1.03 -10.87
N GLY A 73 6.14 -0.06 -9.98
CA GLY A 73 5.59 1.24 -10.34
C GLY A 73 4.08 1.32 -10.39
N GLN A 74 3.38 0.21 -10.16
CA GLN A 74 1.92 0.20 -10.18
C GLN A 74 1.37 0.95 -8.98
N ASP A 75 0.34 1.76 -9.18
CA ASP A 75 -0.30 2.51 -8.11
C ASP A 75 -1.04 1.57 -7.17
N LEU A 76 -0.79 1.68 -5.88
CA LEU A 76 -1.38 0.81 -4.87
C LEU A 76 -2.39 1.52 -3.99
N LEU A 77 -2.08 2.73 -3.56
CA LEU A 77 -2.90 3.46 -2.59
C LEU A 77 -2.90 4.93 -2.94
N GLU A 78 -4.06 5.55 -2.93
CA GLU A 78 -4.20 6.98 -3.14
C GLU A 78 -4.22 7.70 -1.81
N LEU A 79 -3.33 8.68 -1.65
CA LEU A 79 -3.25 9.50 -0.46
C LEU A 79 -3.77 10.89 -0.75
N GLY A 80 -4.53 11.43 0.20
CA GLY A 80 -4.99 12.81 0.15
C GLY A 80 -4.19 13.68 1.11
N PRO A 81 -4.41 15.00 1.02
CA PRO A 81 -3.72 15.94 1.90
C PRO A 81 -4.18 15.85 3.36
#